data_9381c8433519f1235e6a5c686f8cce97
#
_entry.id   9381c8433519f1235e6a5c686f8cce97
#
_cell.length_a   1.000
_cell.length_b   1.000
_cell.length_c   1.000
_cell.angle_alpha   90.00
_cell.angle_beta   90.00
_cell.angle_gamma   90.00
#
_symmetry.space_group_name_H-M   'P 1'
#
loop_
_entity.id
_entity.type
_entity.pdbx_description
1 polymer ?
#
loop_
_entity_poly.entity_id
_entity_poly.type
_entity_poly.pdbx_seq_one_letter_code
_entity_poly.pdbx_strand_id
1 'polypeptide(L)'
;MNLYLHIPFCASRCSYCDFYTQVGGRWRRDFLTALLGELRLRRDELPEGETIEHIYLGGGTPSLLTIEELRQIFSLISELYASSYEGEITIECNPDDVTEAYAEGLASLPINRVSMGVQSFDTDDLTFLNRRHSAQQVHSAIHALRQCGITNLSLDLIYGLPRQTEAKWRANIHEFLSLSVPHLSAYHLIYEEGTALTRLVERGKVKPVDEEASLLFFQILIDELRAAGYEHYEISNFALPGLHARHNTGYWQSVPYLGFGPSAHSFDGRRTRSYNVPSLKTYTTELLSGRRPYEEEHLSDEELQHEYVMTRLRTQWGIPLKEYQELFGGKALEALLHEARPHLEAGKLTHQSSVLRLTPSGVFVSDGIIADLFV
;
A
#
# COMPACT_ATOMS: atom_id res chain seq x y z
N MET A 1 13.63 -6.56 9.52
CA MET A 1 13.12 -6.96 8.18
C MET A 1 11.60 -7.08 8.21
N ASN A 2 10.89 -6.83 7.09
CA ASN A 2 9.43 -6.93 7.00
C ASN A 2 8.98 -8.17 6.23
N LEU A 3 7.76 -8.67 6.52
CA LEU A 3 7.11 -9.71 5.73
C LEU A 3 5.87 -9.16 5.04
N TYR A 4 5.72 -9.46 3.75
CA TYR A 4 4.50 -9.24 2.98
C TYR A 4 3.91 -10.57 2.51
N LEU A 5 2.63 -10.79 2.75
CA LEU A 5 1.92 -11.98 2.29
C LEU A 5 0.82 -11.58 1.31
N HIS A 6 0.96 -11.99 0.06
CA HIS A 6 -0.01 -11.74 -0.99
C HIS A 6 -1.09 -12.80 -1.01
N ILE A 7 -2.31 -12.42 -0.65
CA ILE A 7 -3.49 -13.28 -0.66
C ILE A 7 -4.31 -12.94 -1.93
N PRO A 8 -4.25 -13.78 -2.98
CA PRO A 8 -4.74 -13.39 -4.30
C PRO A 8 -6.26 -13.50 -4.49
N PHE A 9 -7.04 -13.78 -3.46
CA PHE A 9 -8.46 -14.05 -3.60
C PHE A 9 -9.31 -12.81 -3.42
N CYS A 10 -10.33 -12.68 -4.31
CA CYS A 10 -11.42 -11.73 -4.17
C CYS A 10 -12.76 -12.44 -4.34
N ALA A 11 -13.79 -11.99 -3.65
CA ALA A 11 -15.15 -12.49 -3.86
C ALA A 11 -15.74 -11.95 -5.19
N SER A 12 -15.41 -10.70 -5.55
CA SER A 12 -15.71 -10.07 -6.83
C SER A 12 -14.54 -9.18 -7.26
N ARG A 13 -14.37 -8.95 -8.56
CA ARG A 13 -13.34 -8.04 -9.06
C ARG A 13 -13.91 -6.63 -9.18
N CYS A 14 -13.24 -5.67 -8.56
CA CYS A 14 -13.56 -4.25 -8.70
C CYS A 14 -13.27 -3.77 -10.14
N SER A 15 -14.01 -2.77 -10.62
CA SER A 15 -13.93 -2.31 -12.00
C SER A 15 -12.59 -1.67 -12.36
N TYR A 16 -11.88 -1.12 -11.38
CA TYR A 16 -10.62 -0.37 -11.49
C TYR A 16 -9.36 -1.17 -11.14
N CYS A 17 -9.50 -2.35 -10.50
CA CYS A 17 -8.38 -3.06 -9.89
C CYS A 17 -7.49 -3.76 -10.93
N ASP A 18 -6.19 -3.46 -10.89
CA ASP A 18 -5.11 -4.07 -11.68
C ASP A 18 -4.31 -5.11 -10.91
N PHE A 19 -4.44 -5.18 -9.58
CA PHE A 19 -3.72 -6.14 -8.76
C PHE A 19 -3.96 -7.58 -9.24
N TYR A 20 -2.91 -8.39 -9.06
CA TYR A 20 -3.01 -9.82 -9.32
C TYR A 20 -4.00 -10.48 -8.36
N THR A 21 -5.20 -10.79 -8.85
CA THR A 21 -6.29 -11.37 -8.06
C THR A 21 -7.03 -12.46 -8.82
N GLN A 22 -7.63 -13.38 -8.09
CA GLN A 22 -8.48 -14.47 -8.60
C GLN A 22 -9.84 -14.44 -7.92
N VAL A 23 -10.90 -14.46 -8.72
CA VAL A 23 -12.25 -14.59 -8.20
C VAL A 23 -12.59 -16.07 -7.99
N GLY A 24 -13.13 -16.38 -6.80
CA GLY A 24 -13.56 -17.72 -6.42
C GLY A 24 -12.53 -18.53 -5.63
N GLY A 25 -13.00 -19.61 -5.00
CA GLY A 25 -12.25 -20.37 -3.97
C GLY A 25 -11.59 -21.67 -4.45
N ARG A 26 -11.61 -22.00 -5.75
CA ARG A 26 -11.15 -23.31 -6.27
C ARG A 26 -9.73 -23.70 -5.82
N TRP A 27 -8.81 -22.73 -5.74
CA TRP A 27 -7.40 -22.96 -5.43
C TRP A 27 -7.04 -22.67 -3.97
N ARG A 28 -7.99 -22.29 -3.13
CA ARG A 28 -7.71 -21.75 -1.78
C ARG A 28 -6.96 -22.73 -0.89
N ARG A 29 -7.40 -24.00 -0.86
CA ARG A 29 -6.76 -25.04 -0.04
C ARG A 29 -5.32 -25.32 -0.50
N ASP A 30 -5.14 -25.50 -1.80
CA ASP A 30 -3.82 -25.79 -2.36
C ASP A 30 -2.90 -24.59 -2.25
N PHE A 31 -3.43 -23.36 -2.40
CA PHE A 31 -2.71 -22.13 -2.16
C PHE A 31 -2.20 -22.03 -0.72
N LEU A 32 -3.04 -22.28 0.29
CA LEU A 32 -2.60 -22.23 1.67
C LEU A 32 -1.47 -23.23 1.93
N THR A 33 -1.58 -24.45 1.42
CA THR A 33 -0.52 -25.46 1.52
C THR A 33 0.77 -24.99 0.85
N ALA A 34 0.66 -24.37 -0.34
CA ALA A 34 1.80 -23.82 -1.07
C ALA A 34 2.44 -22.63 -0.33
N LEU A 35 1.64 -21.70 0.21
CA LEU A 35 2.13 -20.56 0.98
C LEU A 35 2.90 -21.01 2.23
N LEU A 36 2.36 -21.98 2.98
CA LEU A 36 3.04 -22.57 4.12
C LEU A 36 4.32 -23.32 3.70
N GLY A 37 4.30 -23.94 2.52
CA GLY A 37 5.48 -24.55 1.89
C GLY A 37 6.55 -23.52 1.54
N GLU A 38 6.16 -22.39 0.97
CA GLU A 38 7.08 -21.29 0.63
C GLU A 38 7.74 -20.70 1.89
N LEU A 39 6.97 -20.46 2.95
CA LEU A 39 7.51 -19.97 4.22
C LEU A 39 8.61 -20.92 4.75
N ARG A 40 8.40 -22.23 4.70
CA ARG A 40 9.41 -23.22 5.12
C ARG A 40 10.64 -23.24 4.20
N LEU A 41 10.41 -23.17 2.89
CA LEU A 41 11.48 -23.19 1.89
C LEU A 41 12.44 -22.02 2.03
N ARG A 42 11.91 -20.85 2.42
CA ARG A 42 12.64 -19.58 2.48
C ARG A 42 13.03 -19.14 3.90
N ARG A 43 12.94 -20.05 4.87
CA ARG A 43 13.25 -19.73 6.28
C ARG A 43 14.66 -19.16 6.49
N ASP A 44 15.61 -19.62 5.69
CA ASP A 44 17.02 -19.23 5.79
C ASP A 44 17.35 -17.94 4.99
N GLU A 45 16.35 -17.31 4.35
CA GLU A 45 16.53 -16.01 3.68
C GLU A 45 16.52 -14.82 4.69
N LEU A 46 16.05 -15.03 5.92
CA LEU A 46 16.24 -14.06 7.00
C LEU A 46 17.69 -14.15 7.48
N PRO A 47 18.48 -13.06 7.41
CA PRO A 47 19.86 -13.08 7.90
C PRO A 47 19.94 -13.45 9.37
N GLU A 48 21.05 -14.13 9.76
CA GLU A 48 21.29 -14.53 11.15
C GLU A 48 21.31 -13.31 12.08
N GLY A 49 20.53 -13.35 13.14
CA GLY A 49 20.39 -12.25 14.11
C GLY A 49 19.34 -11.18 13.73
N GLU A 50 18.77 -11.25 12.55
CA GLU A 50 17.65 -10.39 12.16
C GLU A 50 16.32 -10.91 12.72
N THR A 51 15.39 -9.99 12.96
CA THR A 51 14.03 -10.28 13.42
C THR A 51 12.99 -9.72 12.45
N ILE A 52 11.81 -10.31 12.43
CA ILE A 52 10.69 -9.74 11.70
C ILE A 52 10.06 -8.62 12.54
N GLU A 53 10.09 -7.39 11.98
CA GLU A 53 9.52 -6.21 12.63
C GLU A 53 8.05 -6.04 12.30
N HIS A 54 7.70 -6.05 10.99
CA HIS A 54 6.34 -5.80 10.53
C HIS A 54 5.86 -6.90 9.59
N ILE A 55 4.57 -7.22 9.67
CA ILE A 55 3.91 -8.20 8.81
C ILE A 55 2.70 -7.54 8.17
N TYR A 56 2.55 -7.71 6.86
CA TYR A 56 1.44 -7.19 6.11
C TYR A 56 0.79 -8.28 5.25
N LEU A 57 -0.49 -8.53 5.48
CA LEU A 57 -1.31 -9.39 4.64
C LEU A 57 -2.16 -8.52 3.72
N GLY A 58 -1.88 -8.58 2.41
CA GLY A 58 -2.53 -7.74 1.41
C GLY A 58 -2.78 -8.46 0.09
N GLY A 59 -3.09 -7.68 -0.94
CA GLY A 59 -3.21 -8.12 -2.33
C GLY A 59 -4.62 -8.15 -2.87
N GLY A 60 -5.32 -9.27 -2.79
CA GLY A 60 -6.73 -9.36 -3.16
C GLY A 60 -7.63 -8.95 -2.01
N THR A 61 -8.02 -9.90 -1.19
CA THR A 61 -8.87 -9.68 -0.02
C THR A 61 -8.50 -10.68 1.08
N PRO A 62 -7.49 -10.37 1.90
CA PRO A 62 -7.05 -11.27 2.98
C PRO A 62 -8.14 -11.62 3.99
N SER A 63 -9.13 -10.73 4.19
CA SER A 63 -10.29 -11.01 5.05
C SER A 63 -11.20 -12.16 4.58
N LEU A 64 -10.97 -12.69 3.39
CA LEU A 64 -11.61 -13.94 2.95
C LEU A 64 -11.00 -15.18 3.63
N LEU A 65 -9.80 -15.10 4.19
CA LEU A 65 -9.23 -16.20 4.97
C LEU A 65 -10.01 -16.38 6.28
N THR A 66 -10.22 -17.64 6.67
CA THR A 66 -10.78 -17.96 7.98
C THR A 66 -9.77 -17.67 9.07
N ILE A 67 -10.23 -17.45 10.28
CA ILE A 67 -9.36 -17.25 11.47
C ILE A 67 -8.43 -18.44 11.66
N GLU A 68 -8.87 -19.65 11.34
CA GLU A 68 -8.03 -20.85 11.44
C GLU A 68 -6.91 -20.87 10.40
N GLU A 69 -7.18 -20.44 9.14
CA GLU A 69 -6.15 -20.31 8.12
C GLU A 69 -5.13 -19.23 8.49
N LEU A 70 -5.57 -18.10 9.02
CA LEU A 70 -4.69 -17.05 9.55
C LEU A 70 -3.85 -17.56 10.72
N ARG A 71 -4.44 -18.33 11.64
CA ARG A 71 -3.72 -18.91 12.77
C ARG A 71 -2.61 -19.86 12.32
N GLN A 72 -2.86 -20.69 11.30
CA GLN A 72 -1.82 -21.57 10.73
C GLN A 72 -0.65 -20.75 10.15
N ILE A 73 -0.94 -19.66 9.44
CA ILE A 73 0.10 -18.77 8.89
C ILE A 73 0.92 -18.16 10.02
N PHE A 74 0.31 -17.52 11.02
CA PHE A 74 1.02 -16.86 12.11
C PHE A 74 1.79 -17.85 12.99
N SER A 75 1.23 -19.03 13.25
CA SER A 75 1.92 -20.08 14.02
C SER A 75 3.20 -20.50 13.32
N LEU A 76 3.15 -20.68 12.00
CA LEU A 76 4.33 -21.06 11.22
C LEU A 76 5.36 -19.91 11.14
N ILE A 77 4.93 -18.66 10.97
CA ILE A 77 5.82 -17.50 10.99
C ILE A 77 6.55 -17.42 12.34
N SER A 78 5.83 -17.60 13.45
CA SER A 78 6.43 -17.60 14.78
C SER A 78 7.45 -18.73 14.97
N GLU A 79 7.15 -19.91 14.43
CA GLU A 79 8.06 -21.07 14.49
C GLU A 79 9.36 -20.83 13.68
N LEU A 80 9.24 -20.26 12.48
CA LEU A 80 10.35 -20.17 11.54
C LEU A 80 11.23 -18.94 11.71
N TYR A 81 10.64 -17.78 12.09
CA TYR A 81 11.28 -16.47 12.00
C TYR A 81 11.47 -15.77 13.35
N ALA A 82 11.31 -16.47 14.47
CA ALA A 82 11.48 -15.93 15.83
C ALA A 82 10.82 -14.54 16.01
N SER A 83 9.64 -14.33 15.43
CA SER A 83 8.93 -13.06 15.53
C SER A 83 8.38 -12.84 16.93
N SER A 84 8.68 -11.67 17.53
CA SER A 84 8.11 -11.25 18.82
C SER A 84 6.70 -10.69 18.69
N TYR A 85 6.25 -10.38 17.46
CA TYR A 85 4.99 -9.69 17.15
C TYR A 85 4.81 -8.34 17.86
N GLU A 86 5.90 -7.65 18.19
CA GLU A 86 5.85 -6.32 18.82
C GLU A 86 5.64 -5.19 17.81
N GLY A 87 5.87 -5.47 16.52
CA GLY A 87 5.73 -4.52 15.44
C GLY A 87 4.29 -4.35 14.93
N GLU A 88 4.18 -3.68 13.80
CA GLU A 88 2.89 -3.52 13.11
C GLU A 88 2.55 -4.79 12.34
N ILE A 89 1.38 -5.35 12.63
CA ILE A 89 0.85 -6.52 11.94
C ILE A 89 -0.50 -6.14 11.33
N THR A 90 -0.48 -5.91 10.02
CA THR A 90 -1.62 -5.39 9.25
C THR A 90 -2.31 -6.50 8.46
N ILE A 91 -3.63 -6.44 8.41
CA ILE A 91 -4.46 -7.18 7.47
C ILE A 91 -5.37 -6.24 6.69
N GLU A 92 -5.47 -6.46 5.38
CA GLU A 92 -6.47 -5.78 4.54
C GLU A 92 -7.82 -6.49 4.65
N CYS A 93 -8.88 -5.69 4.82
CA CYS A 93 -10.24 -6.19 4.94
C CYS A 93 -11.20 -5.46 4.01
N ASN A 94 -12.19 -6.17 3.50
CA ASN A 94 -13.40 -5.53 3.00
C ASN A 94 -14.38 -5.29 4.16
N PRO A 95 -15.11 -4.15 4.17
CA PRO A 95 -16.05 -3.85 5.25
C PRO A 95 -17.10 -4.93 5.49
N ASP A 96 -17.60 -5.56 4.43
CA ASP A 96 -18.64 -6.61 4.50
C ASP A 96 -18.14 -7.98 4.99
N ASP A 97 -16.82 -8.19 5.06
CA ASP A 97 -16.24 -9.41 5.63
C ASP A 97 -16.02 -9.29 7.15
N VAL A 98 -16.00 -8.05 7.71
CA VAL A 98 -15.74 -7.80 9.13
C VAL A 98 -17.04 -7.85 9.94
N THR A 99 -17.44 -9.05 10.32
CA THR A 99 -18.50 -9.30 11.31
C THR A 99 -17.94 -9.22 12.74
N GLU A 100 -18.81 -9.15 13.76
CA GLU A 100 -18.39 -9.21 15.18
C GLU A 100 -17.54 -10.45 15.45
N ALA A 101 -18.01 -11.64 15.01
CA ALA A 101 -17.27 -12.88 15.17
C ALA A 101 -15.92 -12.89 14.45
N TYR A 102 -15.82 -12.24 13.27
CA TYR A 102 -14.53 -12.12 12.56
C TYR A 102 -13.58 -11.17 13.29
N ALA A 103 -14.09 -10.03 13.82
CA ALA A 103 -13.31 -9.08 14.62
C ALA A 103 -12.77 -9.72 15.91
N GLU A 104 -13.58 -10.49 16.62
CA GLU A 104 -13.16 -11.29 17.78
C GLU A 104 -12.05 -12.30 17.40
N GLY A 105 -12.23 -12.95 16.25
CA GLY A 105 -11.23 -13.86 15.70
C GLY A 105 -9.90 -13.16 15.39
N LEU A 106 -9.92 -11.98 14.74
CA LEU A 106 -8.72 -11.19 14.46
C LEU A 106 -8.01 -10.77 15.75
N ALA A 107 -8.76 -10.35 16.78
CA ALA A 107 -8.20 -9.97 18.08
C ALA A 107 -7.55 -11.15 18.84
N SER A 108 -7.88 -12.39 18.48
CA SER A 108 -7.23 -13.60 19.02
C SER A 108 -5.88 -13.93 18.33
N LEU A 109 -5.53 -13.19 17.28
CA LEU A 109 -4.29 -13.30 16.51
C LEU A 109 -3.37 -12.10 16.81
N PRO A 110 -2.11 -12.13 16.42
CA PRO A 110 -1.20 -10.99 16.66
C PRO A 110 -1.50 -9.76 15.80
N ILE A 111 -2.65 -9.69 15.13
CA ILE A 111 -3.05 -8.58 14.27
C ILE A 111 -3.39 -7.37 15.15
N ASN A 112 -2.70 -6.25 14.90
CA ASN A 112 -2.88 -5.01 15.66
C ASN A 112 -3.24 -3.80 14.77
N ARG A 113 -3.32 -3.99 13.43
CA ARG A 113 -3.74 -2.97 12.48
C ARG A 113 -4.65 -3.59 11.41
N VAL A 114 -5.72 -2.87 11.03
CA VAL A 114 -6.60 -3.25 9.92
C VAL A 114 -6.64 -2.10 8.91
N SER A 115 -6.35 -2.39 7.62
CA SER A 115 -6.62 -1.49 6.50
C SER A 115 -7.91 -1.91 5.82
N MET A 116 -8.84 -0.99 5.67
CA MET A 116 -10.18 -1.30 5.17
C MET A 116 -10.45 -0.58 3.85
N GLY A 117 -10.64 -1.36 2.78
CA GLY A 117 -10.96 -0.84 1.45
C GLY A 117 -12.39 -0.30 1.36
N VAL A 118 -12.62 0.94 1.75
CA VAL A 118 -13.93 1.61 1.72
C VAL A 118 -14.24 2.19 0.34
N GLN A 119 -13.28 2.88 -0.25
CA GLN A 119 -13.27 3.53 -1.56
C GLN A 119 -14.19 4.75 -1.65
N SER A 120 -15.41 4.69 -1.17
CA SER A 120 -16.38 5.79 -1.08
C SER A 120 -17.45 5.46 -0.04
N PHE A 121 -18.11 6.49 0.49
CA PHE A 121 -19.35 6.35 1.28
C PHE A 121 -20.61 6.61 0.45
N ASP A 122 -20.44 7.06 -0.80
CA ASP A 122 -21.55 7.29 -1.74
C ASP A 122 -21.97 5.97 -2.41
N THR A 123 -23.26 5.63 -2.37
CA THR A 123 -23.79 4.37 -2.91
C THR A 123 -23.62 4.24 -4.43
N ASP A 124 -23.73 5.35 -5.17
CA ASP A 124 -23.58 5.32 -6.62
C ASP A 124 -22.12 5.06 -7.00
N ASP A 125 -21.17 5.66 -6.25
CA ASP A 125 -19.73 5.41 -6.42
C ASP A 125 -19.40 3.95 -6.12
N LEU A 126 -19.88 3.40 -5.01
CA LEU A 126 -19.66 2.00 -4.64
C LEU A 126 -20.22 1.04 -5.71
N THR A 127 -21.40 1.32 -6.24
CA THR A 127 -22.01 0.55 -7.32
C THR A 127 -21.17 0.64 -8.59
N PHE A 128 -20.70 1.83 -8.95
CA PHE A 128 -19.82 2.05 -10.11
C PHE A 128 -18.50 1.30 -9.99
N LEU A 129 -17.91 1.27 -8.80
CA LEU A 129 -16.66 0.57 -8.51
C LEU A 129 -16.83 -0.95 -8.38
N ASN A 130 -18.07 -1.46 -8.46
CA ASN A 130 -18.43 -2.86 -8.22
C ASN A 130 -18.05 -3.33 -6.80
N ARG A 131 -18.26 -2.46 -5.79
CA ARG A 131 -18.07 -2.79 -4.38
C ARG A 131 -19.31 -3.47 -3.81
N ARG A 132 -19.09 -4.43 -2.90
CA ARG A 132 -20.16 -5.25 -2.29
C ARG A 132 -20.78 -4.63 -1.05
N HIS A 133 -20.00 -3.82 -0.34
CA HIS A 133 -20.39 -3.23 0.92
C HIS A 133 -21.17 -1.92 0.74
N SER A 134 -21.84 -1.51 1.81
CA SER A 134 -22.46 -0.23 1.99
C SER A 134 -21.72 0.63 3.02
N ALA A 135 -21.96 1.95 3.05
CA ALA A 135 -21.44 2.84 4.09
C ALA A 135 -21.81 2.35 5.51
N GLN A 136 -23.02 1.84 5.72
CA GLN A 136 -23.44 1.29 7.01
C GLN A 136 -22.57 0.11 7.47
N GLN A 137 -22.12 -0.75 6.55
CA GLN A 137 -21.25 -1.87 6.89
C GLN A 137 -19.84 -1.39 7.30
N VAL A 138 -19.37 -0.25 6.77
CA VAL A 138 -18.11 0.38 7.24
C VAL A 138 -18.21 0.77 8.71
N HIS A 139 -19.31 1.43 9.10
CA HIS A 139 -19.56 1.80 10.51
C HIS A 139 -19.62 0.58 11.41
N SER A 140 -20.34 -0.47 11.00
CA SER A 140 -20.47 -1.71 11.76
C SER A 140 -19.12 -2.41 11.93
N ALA A 141 -18.30 -2.47 10.87
CA ALA A 141 -16.98 -3.07 10.90
C ALA A 141 -16.01 -2.33 11.84
N ILE A 142 -15.98 -0.99 11.77
CA ILE A 142 -15.17 -0.15 12.68
C ILE A 142 -15.61 -0.35 14.13
N HIS A 143 -16.91 -0.36 14.37
CA HIS A 143 -17.44 -0.60 15.71
C HIS A 143 -17.01 -1.97 16.26
N ALA A 144 -17.18 -3.04 15.50
CA ALA A 144 -16.80 -4.39 15.88
C ALA A 144 -15.29 -4.50 16.20
N LEU A 145 -14.43 -3.94 15.34
CA LEU A 145 -12.99 -3.94 15.55
C LEU A 145 -12.60 -3.21 16.84
N ARG A 146 -13.17 -2.03 17.09
CA ARG A 146 -12.91 -1.25 18.31
C ARG A 146 -13.39 -1.94 19.58
N GLN A 147 -14.54 -2.63 19.54
CA GLN A 147 -15.02 -3.42 20.68
C GLN A 147 -14.05 -4.56 21.05
N CYS A 148 -13.32 -5.08 20.06
CA CYS A 148 -12.29 -6.11 20.27
C CYS A 148 -10.88 -5.53 20.55
N GLY A 149 -10.75 -4.21 20.72
CA GLY A 149 -9.48 -3.55 21.05
C GLY A 149 -8.58 -3.22 19.85
N ILE A 150 -9.01 -3.49 18.61
CA ILE A 150 -8.26 -3.10 17.40
C ILE A 150 -8.64 -1.67 17.04
N THR A 151 -7.79 -0.72 17.41
CA THR A 151 -8.02 0.73 17.23
C THR A 151 -7.11 1.36 16.17
N ASN A 152 -6.01 0.69 15.81
CA ASN A 152 -5.15 1.14 14.70
C ASN A 152 -5.79 0.74 13.38
N LEU A 153 -6.63 1.62 12.86
CA LEU A 153 -7.42 1.43 11.66
C LEU A 153 -6.94 2.37 10.55
N SER A 154 -7.01 1.90 9.32
CA SER A 154 -6.83 2.68 8.11
C SER A 154 -8.07 2.52 7.24
N LEU A 155 -8.54 3.60 6.62
CA LEU A 155 -9.52 3.50 5.55
C LEU A 155 -8.88 3.89 4.23
N ASP A 156 -9.28 3.22 3.15
CA ASP A 156 -8.85 3.57 1.82
C ASP A 156 -10.01 4.25 1.08
N LEU A 157 -9.78 5.44 0.52
CA LEU A 157 -10.73 6.17 -0.31
C LEU A 157 -10.15 6.41 -1.71
N ILE A 158 -11.03 6.53 -2.69
CA ILE A 158 -10.67 6.88 -4.07
C ILE A 158 -11.33 8.21 -4.42
N TYR A 159 -10.52 9.16 -4.94
CA TYR A 159 -11.02 10.41 -5.50
C TYR A 159 -10.72 10.48 -7.01
N GLY A 160 -11.33 11.45 -7.69
CA GLY A 160 -11.26 11.52 -9.15
C GLY A 160 -12.17 10.52 -9.86
N LEU A 161 -13.22 10.05 -9.17
CA LEU A 161 -14.21 9.16 -9.74
C LEU A 161 -15.02 9.87 -10.83
N PRO A 162 -15.40 9.19 -11.92
CA PRO A 162 -16.30 9.76 -12.92
C PRO A 162 -17.56 10.33 -12.29
N ARG A 163 -17.91 11.57 -12.66
CA ARG A 163 -19.04 12.33 -12.10
C ARG A 163 -18.93 12.70 -10.61
N GLN A 164 -17.78 12.50 -9.99
CA GLN A 164 -17.55 13.00 -8.65
C GLN A 164 -17.59 14.52 -8.66
N THR A 165 -18.28 15.11 -7.72
CA THR A 165 -18.34 16.56 -7.50
C THR A 165 -17.58 16.92 -6.24
N GLU A 166 -17.20 18.20 -6.13
CA GLU A 166 -16.59 18.73 -4.90
C GLU A 166 -17.45 18.40 -3.66
N ALA A 167 -18.76 18.57 -3.75
CA ALA A 167 -19.68 18.29 -2.63
C ALA A 167 -19.65 16.81 -2.22
N LYS A 168 -19.64 15.87 -3.17
CA LYS A 168 -19.52 14.44 -2.89
C LYS A 168 -18.17 14.11 -2.26
N TRP A 169 -17.08 14.70 -2.77
CA TRP A 169 -15.75 14.45 -2.21
C TRP A 169 -15.62 14.97 -0.78
N ARG A 170 -16.07 16.19 -0.52
CA ARG A 170 -16.11 16.73 0.86
C ARG A 170 -16.99 15.87 1.78
N ALA A 171 -18.13 15.37 1.32
CA ALA A 171 -18.96 14.47 2.10
C ALA A 171 -18.20 13.18 2.48
N ASN A 172 -17.42 12.59 1.56
CA ASN A 172 -16.57 11.42 1.87
C ASN A 172 -15.51 11.74 2.93
N ILE A 173 -14.83 12.88 2.83
CA ILE A 173 -13.82 13.30 3.82
C ILE A 173 -14.47 13.56 5.18
N HIS A 174 -15.59 14.26 5.23
CA HIS A 174 -16.32 14.53 6.48
C HIS A 174 -16.81 13.25 7.15
N GLU A 175 -17.30 12.29 6.36
CA GLU A 175 -17.69 10.98 6.87
C GLU A 175 -16.49 10.24 7.47
N PHE A 176 -15.34 10.21 6.78
CA PHE A 176 -14.10 9.66 7.32
C PHE A 176 -13.71 10.33 8.64
N LEU A 177 -13.71 11.66 8.70
CA LEU A 177 -13.36 12.43 9.91
C LEU A 177 -14.33 12.13 11.08
N SER A 178 -15.62 11.95 10.79
CA SER A 178 -16.64 11.61 11.80
C SER A 178 -16.35 10.28 12.49
N LEU A 179 -15.73 9.34 11.76
CA LEU A 179 -15.36 8.01 12.26
C LEU A 179 -14.13 8.04 13.18
N SER A 180 -13.39 9.15 13.23
CA SER A 180 -12.19 9.30 14.06
C SER A 180 -11.18 8.16 13.87
N VAL A 181 -10.97 7.73 12.62
CA VAL A 181 -9.98 6.70 12.24
C VAL A 181 -8.61 7.36 12.09
N PRO A 182 -7.53 6.80 12.65
CA PRO A 182 -6.26 7.48 12.72
C PRO A 182 -5.47 7.57 11.41
N HIS A 183 -5.84 6.85 10.38
CA HIS A 183 -5.11 6.77 9.11
C HIS A 183 -6.06 6.73 7.92
N LEU A 184 -5.71 7.44 6.85
CA LEU A 184 -6.39 7.44 5.56
C LEU A 184 -5.38 7.20 4.44
N SER A 185 -5.68 6.23 3.58
CA SER A 185 -5.10 6.12 2.24
C SER A 185 -6.08 6.71 1.24
N ALA A 186 -5.70 7.74 0.51
CA ALA A 186 -6.56 8.37 -0.49
C ALA A 186 -5.87 8.36 -1.85
N TYR A 187 -6.39 7.54 -2.76
CA TYR A 187 -5.82 7.33 -4.08
C TYR A 187 -6.59 8.11 -5.14
N HIS A 188 -5.86 8.79 -6.04
CA HIS A 188 -6.45 9.26 -7.28
C HIS A 188 -6.81 8.06 -8.15
N LEU A 189 -8.01 8.06 -8.75
CA LEU A 189 -8.39 6.98 -9.66
C LEU A 189 -7.47 6.98 -10.89
N ILE A 190 -6.74 5.88 -11.08
CA ILE A 190 -5.92 5.63 -12.27
C ILE A 190 -6.66 4.67 -13.20
N TYR A 191 -6.49 4.87 -14.50
CA TYR A 191 -7.12 4.08 -15.55
C TYR A 191 -6.11 3.08 -16.11
N GLU A 192 -5.84 2.02 -15.34
CA GLU A 192 -4.86 0.99 -15.68
C GLU A 192 -5.30 0.15 -16.88
N GLU A 193 -4.35 -0.14 -17.77
CA GLU A 193 -4.58 -0.94 -18.95
C GLU A 193 -5.15 -2.33 -18.58
N GLY A 194 -6.07 -2.83 -19.39
CA GLY A 194 -6.68 -4.15 -19.16
C GLY A 194 -7.77 -4.19 -18.09
N THR A 195 -8.04 -3.11 -17.34
CA THR A 195 -9.15 -3.06 -16.38
C THR A 195 -10.52 -2.94 -17.07
N ALA A 196 -11.58 -3.29 -16.35
CA ALA A 196 -12.95 -3.11 -16.87
C ALA A 196 -13.28 -1.62 -17.05
N LEU A 197 -12.77 -0.77 -16.16
CA LEU A 197 -12.98 0.68 -16.17
C LEU A 197 -12.31 1.33 -17.39
N THR A 198 -11.05 1.01 -17.69
CA THR A 198 -10.34 1.55 -18.85
C THR A 198 -11.05 1.22 -20.15
N ARG A 199 -11.57 -0.02 -20.28
CA ARG A 199 -12.39 -0.43 -21.44
C ARG A 199 -13.69 0.40 -21.58
N LEU A 200 -14.28 0.87 -20.48
CA LEU A 200 -15.44 1.75 -20.52
C LEU A 200 -15.06 3.17 -21.01
N VAL A 201 -13.90 3.66 -20.59
CA VAL A 201 -13.36 4.95 -21.09
C VAL A 201 -13.05 4.88 -22.58
N GLU A 202 -12.33 3.86 -23.04
CA GLU A 202 -12.00 3.64 -24.45
C GLU A 202 -13.24 3.57 -25.36
N ARG A 203 -14.35 3.00 -24.84
CA ARG A 203 -15.64 2.93 -25.54
C ARG A 203 -16.47 4.20 -25.42
N GLY A 204 -15.94 5.28 -24.81
CA GLY A 204 -16.65 6.53 -24.59
C GLY A 204 -17.87 6.45 -23.66
N LYS A 205 -18.00 5.36 -22.87
CA LYS A 205 -19.10 5.17 -21.91
C LYS A 205 -18.87 5.88 -20.58
N VAL A 206 -17.61 6.12 -20.26
CA VAL A 206 -17.17 6.82 -19.04
C VAL A 206 -16.23 7.93 -19.47
N LYS A 207 -16.40 9.12 -18.90
CA LYS A 207 -15.49 10.26 -19.06
C LYS A 207 -14.75 10.45 -17.74
N PRO A 208 -13.41 10.43 -17.72
CA PRO A 208 -12.61 10.82 -16.57
C PRO A 208 -12.93 12.25 -16.11
N VAL A 209 -12.68 12.55 -14.86
CA VAL A 209 -12.64 13.95 -14.41
C VAL A 209 -11.49 14.67 -15.10
N ASP A 210 -11.62 15.98 -15.26
CA ASP A 210 -10.54 16.80 -15.81
C ASP A 210 -9.44 17.06 -14.76
N GLU A 211 -8.29 17.53 -15.24
CA GLU A 211 -7.12 17.77 -14.38
C GLU A 211 -7.39 18.85 -13.33
N GLU A 212 -8.17 19.88 -13.65
CA GLU A 212 -8.51 20.96 -12.71
C GLU A 212 -9.33 20.41 -11.54
N ALA A 213 -10.32 19.57 -11.81
CA ALA A 213 -11.11 18.91 -10.76
C ALA A 213 -10.26 17.95 -9.94
N SER A 214 -9.36 17.19 -10.57
CA SER A 214 -8.43 16.29 -9.88
C SER A 214 -7.53 17.05 -8.91
N LEU A 215 -6.95 18.15 -9.35
CA LEU A 215 -6.13 19.04 -8.51
C LEU A 215 -6.95 19.64 -7.36
N LEU A 216 -8.17 20.10 -7.65
CA LEU A 216 -9.07 20.63 -6.62
C LEU A 216 -9.39 19.58 -5.55
N PHE A 217 -9.70 18.35 -5.94
CA PHE A 217 -10.00 17.27 -4.99
C PHE A 217 -8.81 16.94 -4.10
N PHE A 218 -7.62 16.92 -4.68
CA PHE A 218 -6.41 16.68 -3.89
C PHE A 218 -6.11 17.85 -2.94
N GLN A 219 -6.28 19.09 -3.38
CA GLN A 219 -6.11 20.25 -2.51
C GLN A 219 -7.09 20.24 -1.33
N ILE A 220 -8.38 19.95 -1.59
CA ILE A 220 -9.40 19.80 -0.56
C ILE A 220 -9.00 18.74 0.45
N LEU A 221 -8.54 17.59 -0.02
CA LEU A 221 -8.10 16.48 0.83
C LEU A 221 -6.99 16.92 1.79
N ILE A 222 -5.94 17.56 1.26
CA ILE A 222 -4.80 18.04 2.04
C ILE A 222 -5.25 19.06 3.08
N ASP A 223 -6.07 20.03 2.68
CA ASP A 223 -6.47 21.14 3.55
C ASP A 223 -7.38 20.66 4.69
N GLU A 224 -8.37 19.82 4.39
CA GLU A 224 -9.31 19.33 5.40
C GLU A 224 -8.65 18.37 6.38
N LEU A 225 -7.79 17.45 5.91
CA LEU A 225 -7.09 16.52 6.79
C LEU A 225 -6.05 17.23 7.65
N ARG A 226 -5.32 18.20 7.10
CA ARG A 226 -4.38 19.02 7.86
C ARG A 226 -5.11 19.84 8.94
N ALA A 227 -6.25 20.44 8.60
CA ALA A 227 -7.08 21.17 9.57
C ALA A 227 -7.60 20.26 10.70
N ALA A 228 -7.80 18.98 10.42
CA ALA A 228 -8.18 17.96 11.40
C ALA A 228 -6.98 17.32 12.15
N GLY A 229 -5.74 17.79 11.90
CA GLY A 229 -4.54 17.36 12.62
C GLY A 229 -3.83 16.13 12.03
N TYR A 230 -4.18 15.72 10.82
CA TYR A 230 -3.47 14.65 10.12
C TYR A 230 -2.20 15.18 9.43
N GLU A 231 -1.14 14.39 9.47
CA GLU A 231 0.07 14.59 8.70
C GLU A 231 -0.07 13.94 7.32
N HIS A 232 0.20 14.71 6.25
CA HIS A 232 0.37 14.19 4.89
C HIS A 232 1.80 13.67 4.78
N TYR A 233 2.03 12.40 5.12
CA TYR A 233 3.39 11.89 5.31
C TYR A 233 4.00 11.27 4.04
N GLU A 234 3.16 10.89 3.06
CA GLU A 234 3.57 10.52 1.71
C GLU A 234 2.42 10.78 0.73
N ILE A 235 2.64 10.61 -0.58
CA ILE A 235 1.76 11.07 -1.67
C ILE A 235 0.27 10.77 -1.43
N SER A 236 -0.06 9.55 -0.99
CA SER A 236 -1.44 9.07 -0.88
C SER A 236 -1.90 8.84 0.56
N ASN A 237 -1.01 8.96 1.54
CA ASN A 237 -1.31 8.55 2.92
C ASN A 237 -1.25 9.71 3.91
N PHE A 238 -2.25 9.72 4.78
CA PHE A 238 -2.45 10.70 5.84
C PHE A 238 -2.66 9.98 7.17
N ALA A 239 -2.03 10.46 8.24
CA ALA A 239 -2.17 9.85 9.55
C ALA A 239 -2.13 10.86 10.67
N LEU A 240 -2.76 10.56 11.79
CA LEU A 240 -2.50 11.27 13.04
C LEU A 240 -1.03 11.07 13.46
N PRO A 241 -0.40 12.04 14.14
CA PRO A 241 1.01 11.97 14.54
C PRO A 241 1.36 10.66 15.23
N GLY A 242 2.42 9.98 14.74
CA GLY A 242 2.90 8.71 15.27
C GLY A 242 2.13 7.47 14.82
N LEU A 243 1.07 7.61 13.98
CA LEU A 243 0.24 6.51 13.50
C LEU A 243 0.39 6.27 11.99
N HIS A 244 1.57 6.61 11.43
CA HIS A 244 1.95 6.23 10.06
C HIS A 244 1.95 4.71 9.88
N ALA A 245 1.58 4.22 8.70
CA ALA A 245 1.68 2.80 8.37
C ALA A 245 3.16 2.39 8.29
N ARG A 246 3.65 1.67 9.30
CA ARG A 246 5.08 1.37 9.46
C ARG A 246 5.60 0.44 8.37
N HIS A 247 4.82 -0.57 8.02
CA HIS A 247 5.19 -1.49 6.94
C HIS A 247 5.35 -0.73 5.61
N ASN A 248 4.38 0.12 5.24
CA ASN A 248 4.43 0.90 4.00
C ASN A 248 5.56 1.94 4.02
N THR A 249 5.79 2.58 5.18
CA THR A 249 6.91 3.51 5.37
C THR A 249 8.25 2.79 5.11
N GLY A 250 8.37 1.52 5.46
CA GLY A 250 9.55 0.70 5.19
C GLY A 250 9.91 0.62 3.69
N TYR A 251 8.91 0.56 2.79
CA TYR A 251 9.18 0.59 1.33
C TYR A 251 9.82 1.91 0.90
N TRP A 252 9.33 3.05 1.40
CA TRP A 252 9.90 4.37 1.14
C TRP A 252 11.29 4.57 1.71
N GLN A 253 11.66 3.79 2.71
CA GLN A 253 12.96 3.81 3.38
C GLN A 253 13.91 2.72 2.91
N SER A 254 13.53 1.94 1.88
CA SER A 254 14.30 0.82 1.35
C SER A 254 14.63 -0.26 2.41
N VAL A 255 13.75 -0.43 3.40
CA VAL A 255 13.86 -1.50 4.40
C VAL A 255 13.73 -2.85 3.68
N PRO A 256 14.61 -3.84 3.95
CA PRO A 256 14.51 -5.16 3.35
C PRO A 256 13.21 -5.86 3.75
N TYR A 257 12.64 -6.60 2.80
CA TYR A 257 11.42 -7.36 3.02
C TYR A 257 11.36 -8.64 2.21
N LEU A 258 10.67 -9.64 2.75
CA LEU A 258 10.35 -10.89 2.08
C LEU A 258 8.86 -10.93 1.74
N GLY A 259 8.56 -11.11 0.45
CA GLY A 259 7.20 -11.29 -0.04
C GLY A 259 6.90 -12.74 -0.35
N PHE A 260 5.75 -13.23 0.10
CA PHE A 260 5.25 -14.58 -0.06
C PHE A 260 3.90 -14.57 -0.79
N GLY A 261 3.63 -15.59 -1.57
CA GLY A 261 2.43 -15.64 -2.39
C GLY A 261 2.69 -15.26 -3.86
N PRO A 262 1.76 -15.57 -4.79
CA PRO A 262 1.92 -15.26 -6.20
C PRO A 262 1.98 -13.75 -6.41
N SER A 263 2.85 -13.28 -7.32
CA SER A 263 3.10 -11.84 -7.58
C SER A 263 3.73 -11.06 -6.42
N ALA A 264 4.09 -11.70 -5.30
CA ALA A 264 4.75 -11.02 -4.20
C ALA A 264 6.21 -10.71 -4.54
N HIS A 265 6.64 -9.49 -4.23
CA HIS A 265 8.00 -9.01 -4.39
C HIS A 265 8.78 -9.15 -3.09
N SER A 266 10.09 -9.27 -3.20
CA SER A 266 11.05 -9.22 -2.10
C SER A 266 12.21 -8.30 -2.48
N PHE A 267 12.86 -7.70 -1.46
CA PHE A 267 14.02 -6.84 -1.63
C PHE A 267 15.02 -7.08 -0.51
N ASP A 268 16.28 -7.24 -0.85
CA ASP A 268 17.36 -7.53 0.11
C ASP A 268 17.86 -6.30 0.89
N GLY A 269 17.28 -5.12 0.63
CA GLY A 269 17.71 -3.85 1.22
C GLY A 269 18.98 -3.27 0.56
N ARG A 270 19.48 -3.88 -0.50
CA ARG A 270 20.73 -3.49 -1.20
C ARG A 270 20.50 -3.29 -2.69
N ARG A 271 20.44 -4.38 -3.47
CA ARG A 271 20.26 -4.28 -4.92
C ARG A 271 19.54 -5.47 -5.56
N THR A 272 19.17 -6.48 -4.79
CA THR A 272 18.50 -7.65 -5.36
C THR A 272 17.02 -7.62 -5.06
N ARG A 273 16.22 -7.68 -6.11
CA ARG A 273 14.79 -7.92 -6.05
C ARG A 273 14.45 -9.30 -6.56
N SER A 274 13.48 -9.93 -5.96
CA SER A 274 12.87 -11.12 -6.53
C SER A 274 11.35 -11.02 -6.46
N TYR A 275 10.66 -11.61 -7.42
CA TYR A 275 9.21 -11.63 -7.41
C TYR A 275 8.69 -12.98 -7.87
N ASN A 276 7.68 -13.47 -7.15
CA ASN A 276 7.00 -14.71 -7.51
C ASN A 276 6.15 -14.51 -8.76
N VAL A 277 6.05 -15.53 -9.60
CA VAL A 277 5.26 -15.46 -10.84
C VAL A 277 3.81 -15.05 -10.57
N PRO A 278 3.21 -14.16 -11.38
CA PRO A 278 1.81 -13.75 -11.24
C PRO A 278 0.84 -14.80 -11.82
N SER A 279 0.96 -16.04 -11.32
CA SER A 279 0.15 -17.19 -11.75
C SER A 279 -0.13 -18.10 -10.56
N LEU A 280 -1.33 -18.03 -10.00
CA LEU A 280 -1.74 -18.88 -8.88
C LEU A 280 -1.58 -20.36 -9.18
N LYS A 281 -1.90 -20.79 -10.41
CA LYS A 281 -1.74 -22.17 -10.84
C LYS A 281 -0.28 -22.60 -10.82
N THR A 282 0.61 -21.82 -11.45
CA THR A 282 2.04 -22.13 -11.51
C THR A 282 2.65 -22.08 -10.11
N TYR A 283 2.36 -21.02 -9.36
CA TYR A 283 2.80 -20.86 -7.98
C TYR A 283 2.46 -22.07 -7.11
N THR A 284 1.19 -22.48 -7.11
CA THR A 284 0.72 -23.61 -6.32
C THR A 284 1.35 -24.93 -6.77
N THR A 285 1.39 -25.19 -8.07
CA THR A 285 1.91 -26.48 -8.62
C THR A 285 3.41 -26.63 -8.32
N GLU A 286 4.19 -25.58 -8.54
CA GLU A 286 5.64 -25.63 -8.34
C GLU A 286 6.01 -25.75 -6.83
N LEU A 287 5.35 -24.98 -5.97
CA LEU A 287 5.61 -25.09 -4.55
C LEU A 287 5.18 -26.41 -3.92
N LEU A 288 4.08 -27.01 -4.38
CA LEU A 288 3.71 -28.37 -3.96
C LEU A 288 4.73 -29.42 -4.42
N SER A 289 5.55 -29.11 -5.44
CA SER A 289 6.70 -29.94 -5.86
C SER A 289 8.04 -29.53 -5.21
N GLY A 290 8.03 -28.58 -4.27
CA GLY A 290 9.21 -28.13 -3.54
C GLY A 290 10.06 -27.09 -4.27
N ARG A 291 9.54 -26.42 -5.30
CA ARG A 291 10.25 -25.39 -6.07
C ARG A 291 9.53 -24.06 -5.99
N ARG A 292 10.26 -22.96 -5.73
CA ARG A 292 9.74 -21.60 -5.82
C ARG A 292 9.79 -21.13 -7.28
N PRO A 293 8.66 -20.74 -7.89
CA PRO A 293 8.66 -20.14 -9.22
C PRO A 293 8.80 -18.60 -9.06
N TYR A 294 10.00 -18.07 -9.33
CA TYR A 294 10.30 -16.64 -9.16
C TYR A 294 11.26 -16.16 -10.25
N GLU A 295 11.33 -14.86 -10.38
CA GLU A 295 12.32 -14.13 -11.16
C GLU A 295 13.14 -13.23 -10.25
N GLU A 296 14.35 -12.89 -10.68
CA GLU A 296 15.30 -12.07 -9.91
C GLU A 296 15.84 -10.95 -10.79
N GLU A 297 16.00 -9.78 -10.20
CA GLU A 297 16.53 -8.58 -10.79
C GLU A 297 17.65 -8.02 -9.93
N HIS A 298 18.75 -7.61 -10.57
CA HIS A 298 19.87 -6.95 -9.92
C HIS A 298 19.94 -5.50 -10.38
N LEU A 299 19.69 -4.57 -9.47
CA LEU A 299 19.69 -3.14 -9.75
C LEU A 299 21.10 -2.63 -9.98
N SER A 300 21.30 -1.86 -11.03
CA SER A 300 22.50 -1.07 -11.31
C SER A 300 22.66 0.09 -10.32
N ASP A 301 23.82 0.73 -10.30
CA ASP A 301 24.04 1.91 -9.45
C ASP A 301 23.12 3.07 -9.85
N GLU A 302 22.83 3.23 -11.15
CA GLU A 302 21.90 4.23 -11.68
C GLU A 302 20.47 3.96 -11.22
N GLU A 303 19.98 2.72 -11.35
CA GLU A 303 18.64 2.33 -10.88
C GLU A 303 18.49 2.53 -9.37
N LEU A 304 19.47 2.18 -8.56
CA LEU A 304 19.45 2.43 -7.11
C LEU A 304 19.37 3.92 -6.78
N GLN A 305 20.09 4.76 -7.53
CA GLN A 305 20.05 6.21 -7.36
C GLN A 305 18.68 6.78 -7.73
N HIS A 306 18.10 6.36 -8.87
CA HIS A 306 16.77 6.78 -9.31
C HIS A 306 15.67 6.34 -8.32
N GLU A 307 15.75 5.11 -7.84
CA GLU A 307 14.81 4.62 -6.83
C GLU A 307 14.90 5.37 -5.51
N TYR A 308 16.13 5.69 -5.08
CA TYR A 308 16.32 6.50 -3.87
C TYR A 308 15.67 7.87 -4.02
N VAL A 309 15.89 8.56 -5.14
CA VAL A 309 15.24 9.85 -5.43
C VAL A 309 13.72 9.70 -5.44
N MET A 310 13.20 8.71 -6.17
CA MET A 310 11.78 8.46 -6.31
C MET A 310 11.10 8.18 -4.96
N THR A 311 11.66 7.29 -4.16
CA THR A 311 11.06 6.89 -2.89
C THR A 311 11.13 7.99 -1.85
N ARG A 312 12.27 8.68 -1.73
CA ARG A 312 12.45 9.73 -0.72
C ARG A 312 11.60 10.99 -1.01
N LEU A 313 11.54 11.45 -2.25
CA LEU A 313 10.76 12.65 -2.59
C LEU A 313 9.25 12.45 -2.46
N ARG A 314 8.76 11.23 -2.53
CA ARG A 314 7.33 10.94 -2.31
C ARG A 314 6.91 11.04 -0.85
N THR A 315 7.83 11.33 0.05
CA THR A 315 7.57 11.40 1.48
C THR A 315 7.87 12.79 2.06
N GLN A 316 7.26 13.09 3.21
CA GLN A 316 7.54 14.32 3.96
C GLN A 316 9.00 14.41 4.44
N TRP A 317 9.72 13.29 4.51
CA TRP A 317 11.12 13.29 4.97
C TRP A 317 12.09 13.78 3.91
N GLY A 318 11.78 13.58 2.62
CA GLY A 318 12.59 14.03 1.49
C GLY A 318 13.96 13.34 1.41
N ILE A 319 14.88 13.95 0.64
CA ILE A 319 16.25 13.48 0.42
C ILE A 319 17.20 14.17 1.39
N PRO A 320 17.77 13.47 2.40
CA PRO A 320 18.90 13.99 3.19
C PRO A 320 20.16 14.04 2.32
N LEU A 321 20.64 15.24 2.00
CA LEU A 321 21.73 15.41 1.03
C LEU A 321 23.07 14.80 1.49
N LYS A 322 23.29 14.74 2.80
CA LYS A 322 24.48 14.06 3.34
C LYS A 322 24.43 12.55 3.09
N GLU A 323 23.28 11.90 3.39
CA GLU A 323 23.08 10.48 3.13
C GLU A 323 23.21 10.17 1.64
N TYR A 324 22.60 10.99 0.78
CA TYR A 324 22.71 10.85 -0.66
C TYR A 324 24.17 10.93 -1.14
N GLN A 325 24.96 11.87 -0.61
CA GLN A 325 26.38 12.00 -0.95
C GLN A 325 27.20 10.79 -0.46
N GLU A 326 26.88 10.26 0.71
CA GLU A 326 27.57 9.08 1.25
C GLU A 326 27.28 7.82 0.41
N LEU A 327 26.07 7.68 -0.12
CA LEU A 327 25.65 6.54 -0.94
C LEU A 327 26.13 6.63 -2.38
N PHE A 328 26.02 7.80 -3.03
CA PHE A 328 26.22 7.95 -4.48
C PHE A 328 27.40 8.85 -4.86
N GLY A 329 28.03 9.49 -3.89
CA GLY A 329 29.21 10.31 -4.09
C GLY A 329 28.93 11.78 -4.43
N GLY A 330 30.01 12.60 -4.39
CA GLY A 330 29.90 14.05 -4.56
C GLY A 330 29.45 14.50 -5.95
N LYS A 331 29.85 13.77 -7.00
CA LYS A 331 29.44 14.10 -8.39
C LYS A 331 27.94 13.90 -8.60
N ALA A 332 27.39 12.82 -8.05
CA ALA A 332 25.94 12.56 -8.10
C ALA A 332 25.15 13.64 -7.33
N LEU A 333 25.66 14.08 -6.17
CA LEU A 333 25.06 15.18 -5.43
C LEU A 333 25.09 16.50 -6.21
N GLU A 334 26.20 16.84 -6.87
CA GLU A 334 26.31 18.04 -7.70
C GLU A 334 25.31 18.01 -8.87
N ALA A 335 25.16 16.86 -9.53
CA ALA A 335 24.19 16.65 -10.60
C ALA A 335 22.75 16.78 -10.08
N LEU A 336 22.41 16.10 -9.00
CA LEU A 336 21.09 16.22 -8.36
C LEU A 336 20.73 17.68 -8.04
N LEU A 337 21.65 18.42 -7.44
CA LEU A 337 21.42 19.83 -7.08
C LEU A 337 21.36 20.74 -8.29
N HIS A 338 22.05 20.39 -9.39
CA HIS A 338 21.94 21.11 -10.67
C HIS A 338 20.52 20.98 -11.24
N GLU A 339 20.03 19.75 -11.36
CA GLU A 339 18.67 19.49 -11.88
C GLU A 339 17.56 19.97 -10.94
N ALA A 340 17.81 19.99 -9.64
CA ALA A 340 16.83 20.52 -8.68
C ALA A 340 16.66 22.04 -8.75
N ARG A 341 17.62 22.80 -9.30
CA ARG A 341 17.64 24.26 -9.29
C ARG A 341 16.38 24.89 -9.93
N PRO A 342 15.92 24.51 -11.13
CA PRO A 342 14.70 25.07 -11.73
C PRO A 342 13.47 24.89 -10.84
N HIS A 343 13.37 23.74 -10.17
CA HIS A 343 12.25 23.42 -9.29
C HIS A 343 12.31 24.17 -7.95
N LEU A 344 13.52 24.45 -7.45
CA LEU A 344 13.74 25.31 -6.27
C LEU A 344 13.32 26.77 -6.60
N GLU A 345 13.74 27.29 -7.76
CA GLU A 345 13.40 28.63 -8.23
C GLU A 345 11.89 28.76 -8.50
N ALA A 346 11.25 27.71 -8.99
CA ALA A 346 9.79 27.65 -9.19
C ALA A 346 9.00 27.42 -7.91
N GLY A 347 9.66 27.25 -6.76
CA GLY A 347 9.01 26.99 -5.47
C GLY A 347 8.32 25.62 -5.38
N LYS A 348 8.69 24.66 -6.23
CA LYS A 348 8.17 23.28 -6.24
C LYS A 348 8.97 22.36 -5.33
N LEU A 349 10.27 22.65 -5.15
CA LEU A 349 11.15 22.03 -4.18
C LEU A 349 11.57 23.05 -3.11
N THR A 350 11.96 22.55 -1.97
CA THR A 350 12.63 23.31 -0.91
C THR A 350 13.89 22.60 -0.47
N HIS A 351 14.93 23.37 -0.19
CA HIS A 351 16.18 22.88 0.40
C HIS A 351 16.37 23.53 1.77
N GLN A 352 15.99 22.83 2.81
CA GLN A 352 16.10 23.31 4.19
C GLN A 352 16.74 22.24 5.07
N SER A 353 17.61 22.68 5.99
CA SER A 353 18.33 21.79 6.93
C SER A 353 19.05 20.62 6.25
N SER A 354 19.66 20.88 5.08
CA SER A 354 20.35 19.86 4.26
C SER A 354 19.42 18.72 3.78
N VAL A 355 18.15 18.99 3.60
CA VAL A 355 17.17 18.07 3.03
C VAL A 355 16.46 18.72 1.86
N LEU A 356 16.36 17.99 0.75
CA LEU A 356 15.56 18.37 -0.42
C LEU A 356 14.17 17.74 -0.31
N ARG A 357 13.11 18.56 -0.41
CA ARG A 357 11.70 18.10 -0.28
C ARG A 357 10.81 18.74 -1.33
N LEU A 358 9.74 18.06 -1.67
CA LEU A 358 8.62 18.67 -2.36
C LEU A 358 7.93 19.70 -1.46
N THR A 359 7.53 20.82 -2.06
CA THR A 359 6.58 21.74 -1.43
C THR A 359 5.15 21.24 -1.63
N PRO A 360 4.14 21.75 -0.92
CA PRO A 360 2.75 21.41 -1.20
C PRO A 360 2.36 21.58 -2.68
N SER A 361 2.87 22.62 -3.34
CA SER A 361 2.62 22.83 -4.78
C SER A 361 3.48 21.94 -5.69
N GLY A 362 4.56 21.37 -5.19
CA GLY A 362 5.41 20.40 -5.89
C GLY A 362 4.80 19.00 -5.90
N VAL A 363 4.08 18.62 -4.85
CA VAL A 363 3.45 17.30 -4.75
C VAL A 363 2.51 17.01 -5.93
N PHE A 364 1.79 18.02 -6.42
CA PHE A 364 0.87 17.88 -7.58
C PHE A 364 1.55 17.51 -8.90
N VAL A 365 2.83 17.82 -9.04
CA VAL A 365 3.64 17.56 -10.24
C VAL A 365 4.87 16.72 -9.90
N SER A 366 4.77 15.95 -8.83
CA SER A 366 5.89 15.19 -8.26
C SER A 366 6.55 14.25 -9.25
N ASP A 367 5.77 13.52 -10.06
CA ASP A 367 6.33 12.55 -11.01
C ASP A 367 7.22 13.21 -12.06
N GLY A 368 6.82 14.40 -12.56
CA GLY A 368 7.66 15.18 -13.47
C GLY A 368 8.94 15.69 -12.82
N ILE A 369 8.82 16.22 -11.58
CA ILE A 369 10.00 16.68 -10.83
C ILE A 369 10.95 15.50 -10.54
N ILE A 370 10.42 14.35 -10.11
CA ILE A 370 11.22 13.16 -9.83
C ILE A 370 11.94 12.68 -11.08
N ALA A 371 11.25 12.64 -12.22
CA ALA A 371 11.85 12.24 -13.51
C ALA A 371 12.99 13.18 -13.94
N ASP A 372 12.83 14.49 -13.75
CA ASP A 372 13.87 15.48 -14.05
C ASP A 372 15.13 15.34 -13.15
N LEU A 373 14.97 14.71 -11.98
CA LEU A 373 16.05 14.48 -11.01
C LEU A 373 16.77 13.13 -11.18
N PHE A 374 16.44 12.35 -12.18
CA PHE A 374 17.16 11.14 -12.53
C PHE A 374 18.43 11.49 -13.29
N VAL A 375 19.60 11.39 -12.63
CA VAL A 375 20.91 11.85 -13.09
C VAL A 375 21.92 10.73 -13.09
#